data_244d14c8b725634865edc1b55894b4d3
#
_entry.id   244d14c8b725634865edc1b55894b4d3
#
_cell.length_a   1.000
_cell.length_b   1.000
_cell.length_c   1.000
_cell.angle_alpha   90.00
_cell.angle_beta   90.00
_cell.angle_gamma   90.00
#
_symmetry.space_group_name_H-M   'P 1'
#
loop_
_entity.id
_entity.type
_entity.pdbx_description
1 polymer ?
#
loop_
_entity_poly.entity_id
_entity_poly.type
_entity_poly.pdbx_seq_one_letter_code
_entity_poly.pdbx_strand_id
1 'polypeptide(L)'
;MFSIFRTSSFKVDFKKLNNDDKEKLKHILTILVNNGDLEERHKNHQLIGNYKGSMECHIKPDLLLIYKIDIALNELQLVRIGSHSQLFK
;
A
#
# COMPACT_ATOMS: atom_id res chain seq x y z
N MET A 1 -7.96 -12.81 8.63
CA MET A 1 -7.20 -12.41 7.41
C MET A 1 -8.10 -11.59 6.49
N PHE A 2 -7.64 -10.45 6.04
CA PHE A 2 -8.40 -9.61 5.11
C PHE A 2 -8.33 -10.18 3.70
N SER A 3 -9.40 -10.03 2.93
CA SER A 3 -9.34 -10.23 1.49
C SER A 3 -8.70 -9.00 0.85
N ILE A 4 -8.11 -9.17 -0.33
CA ILE A 4 -7.42 -8.05 -1.02
C ILE A 4 -8.30 -7.52 -2.15
N PHE A 5 -8.54 -6.21 -2.14
CA PHE A 5 -9.17 -5.48 -3.23
C PHE A 5 -8.14 -4.54 -3.85
N ARG A 6 -8.06 -4.51 -5.18
CA ARG A 6 -7.12 -3.66 -5.91
C ARG A 6 -7.91 -2.68 -6.78
N THR A 7 -7.60 -1.39 -6.63
CA THR A 7 -8.20 -0.38 -7.51
C THR A 7 -7.63 -0.52 -8.91
N SER A 8 -8.32 0.06 -9.90
CA SER A 8 -7.81 0.10 -11.28
C SER A 8 -6.46 0.83 -11.34
N SER A 9 -6.33 1.93 -10.59
CA SER A 9 -5.08 2.69 -10.53
C SER A 9 -3.94 1.86 -9.96
N PHE A 10 -4.19 1.09 -8.90
CA PHE A 10 -3.19 0.21 -8.33
C PHE A 10 -2.72 -0.83 -9.35
N LYS A 11 -3.63 -1.43 -10.10
CA LYS A 11 -3.28 -2.44 -11.11
C LYS A 11 -2.37 -1.87 -12.18
N VAL A 12 -2.63 -0.65 -12.63
CA VAL A 12 -1.77 0.05 -13.60
C VAL A 12 -0.39 0.31 -13.00
N ASP A 13 -0.35 0.85 -11.78
CA ASP A 13 0.90 1.12 -11.07
C ASP A 13 1.73 -0.15 -10.90
N PHE A 14 1.09 -1.24 -10.51
CA PHE A 14 1.75 -2.52 -10.23
C PHE A 14 2.49 -3.07 -11.45
N LYS A 15 1.91 -2.93 -12.63
CA LYS A 15 2.52 -3.41 -13.86
C LYS A 15 3.88 -2.77 -14.16
N LYS A 16 4.12 -1.57 -13.62
CA LYS A 16 5.36 -0.82 -13.84
C LYS A 16 6.47 -1.22 -12.89
N LEU A 17 6.18 -2.03 -11.87
CA LEU A 17 7.18 -2.45 -10.89
C LEU A 17 8.09 -3.52 -11.47
N ASN A 18 9.38 -3.49 -11.08
CA ASN A 18 10.29 -4.57 -11.37
C ASN A 18 10.03 -5.76 -10.42
N ASN A 19 10.65 -6.89 -10.68
CA ASN A 19 10.42 -8.11 -9.89
C ASN A 19 10.85 -7.96 -8.43
N ASP A 20 11.96 -7.24 -8.18
CA ASP A 20 12.44 -7.02 -6.83
C ASP A 20 11.42 -6.21 -6.00
N ASP A 21 10.86 -5.16 -6.59
CA ASP A 21 9.86 -4.33 -5.93
C ASP A 21 8.56 -5.12 -5.68
N LYS A 22 8.17 -5.98 -6.62
CA LYS A 22 7.01 -6.86 -6.43
C LYS A 22 7.19 -7.82 -5.26
N GLU A 23 8.39 -8.38 -5.10
CA GLU A 23 8.68 -9.26 -3.97
C GLU A 23 8.66 -8.52 -2.64
N LYS A 24 9.20 -7.30 -2.60
CA LYS A 24 9.14 -6.47 -1.40
C LYS A 24 7.71 -6.12 -1.03
N LEU A 25 6.88 -5.77 -2.03
CA LEU A 25 5.46 -5.51 -1.83
C LEU A 25 4.75 -6.74 -1.26
N LYS A 26 5.02 -7.91 -1.81
CA LYS A 26 4.41 -9.17 -1.37
C LYS A 26 4.68 -9.42 0.12
N HIS A 27 5.91 -9.15 0.58
CA HIS A 27 6.26 -9.30 1.99
C HIS A 27 5.41 -8.37 2.87
N ILE A 28 5.26 -7.11 2.47
CA ILE A 28 4.44 -6.14 3.21
C ILE A 28 2.97 -6.56 3.22
N LEU A 29 2.44 -7.01 2.09
CA LEU A 29 1.04 -7.43 2.00
C LEU A 29 0.76 -8.64 2.90
N THR A 30 1.71 -9.56 3.02
CA THR A 30 1.56 -10.71 3.92
C THR A 30 1.35 -10.26 5.37
N ILE A 31 2.06 -9.21 5.79
CA ILE A 31 1.90 -8.66 7.13
C ILE A 31 0.55 -7.95 7.26
N LEU A 32 0.19 -7.11 6.30
CA LEU A 32 -1.04 -6.32 6.35
C LEU A 32 -2.31 -7.16 6.29
N VAL A 33 -2.36 -8.21 5.48
CA VAL A 33 -3.57 -9.06 5.39
C VAL A 33 -3.83 -9.80 6.70
N ASN A 34 -2.81 -10.02 7.51
CA ASN A 34 -2.94 -10.64 8.82
C ASN A 34 -3.09 -9.60 9.95
N ASN A 35 -3.33 -8.35 9.60
CA ASN A 35 -3.47 -7.24 10.53
C ASN A 35 -2.23 -7.08 11.42
N GLY A 36 -1.06 -7.40 10.88
CA GLY A 36 0.20 -7.28 11.59
C GLY A 36 0.74 -5.85 11.55
N ASP A 37 1.70 -5.57 12.44
CA ASP A 37 2.36 -4.27 12.49
C ASP A 37 3.61 -4.27 11.62
N LEU A 38 3.79 -3.17 10.87
CA LEU A 38 4.98 -2.98 10.06
C LEU A 38 6.12 -2.43 10.92
N GLU A 39 7.37 -2.78 10.58
CA GLU A 39 8.55 -2.21 11.22
C GLU A 39 8.59 -0.70 11.02
N GLU A 40 9.22 0.04 11.94
CA GLU A 40 9.30 1.50 11.88
C GLU A 40 9.91 2.03 10.58
N ARG A 41 10.84 1.29 9.97
CA ARG A 41 11.45 1.69 8.71
C ARG A 41 10.44 1.86 7.58
N HIS A 42 9.27 1.25 7.67
CA HIS A 42 8.20 1.37 6.68
C HIS A 42 7.32 2.61 6.89
N LYS A 43 7.53 3.36 7.96
CA LYS A 43 6.88 4.66 8.24
C LYS A 43 5.38 4.63 7.99
N ASN A 44 4.71 3.61 8.50
CA ASN A 44 3.27 3.43 8.34
C ASN A 44 2.51 4.56 9.07
N HIS A 45 1.71 5.33 8.32
CA HIS A 45 0.97 6.46 8.88
C HIS A 45 -0.28 6.79 8.07
N GLN A 46 -1.19 7.53 8.70
CA GLN A 46 -2.41 8.00 8.03
C GLN A 46 -2.12 9.17 7.10
N LEU A 47 -2.84 9.23 6.00
CA LEU A 47 -2.76 10.34 5.05
C LEU A 47 -3.87 11.36 5.30
N ILE A 48 -3.57 12.61 4.92
CA ILE A 48 -4.52 13.72 4.92
C ILE A 48 -4.63 14.24 3.49
N GLY A 49 -5.62 15.12 3.23
CA GLY A 49 -5.82 15.69 1.90
C GLY A 49 -6.57 14.72 0.98
N ASN A 50 -6.11 14.61 -0.26
CA ASN A 50 -6.81 13.83 -1.31
C ASN A 50 -6.97 12.35 -0.97
N TYR A 51 -6.08 11.80 -0.14
CA TYR A 51 -6.13 10.40 0.26
C TYR A 51 -6.59 10.23 1.71
N LYS A 52 -7.33 11.19 2.23
CA LYS A 52 -7.86 11.13 3.60
C LYS A 52 -8.61 9.82 3.82
N GLY A 53 -8.34 9.18 4.94
CA GLY A 53 -8.92 7.87 5.27
C GLY A 53 -8.07 6.69 4.85
N SER A 54 -7.01 6.95 4.09
CA SER A 54 -6.06 5.92 3.68
C SER A 54 -4.79 5.97 4.52
N MET A 55 -4.04 4.88 4.49
CA MET A 55 -2.73 4.75 5.12
C MET A 55 -1.66 4.77 4.03
N GLU A 56 -0.46 5.19 4.42
CA GLU A 56 0.72 5.10 3.55
C GLU A 56 1.82 4.34 4.28
N CYS A 57 2.52 3.48 3.56
CA CYS A 57 3.75 2.92 4.08
C CYS A 57 4.82 2.89 2.99
N HIS A 58 6.09 2.85 3.42
CA HIS A 58 7.23 2.77 2.52
C HIS A 58 7.63 1.32 2.31
N ILE A 59 7.46 0.81 1.10
CA ILE A 59 7.96 -0.53 0.72
C ILE A 59 9.49 -0.48 0.72
N LYS A 60 10.05 0.60 0.17
CA LYS A 60 11.45 1.00 0.25
C LYS A 60 11.47 2.53 0.19
N PRO A 61 12.63 3.21 0.40
CA PRO A 61 12.63 4.67 0.57
C PRO A 61 11.86 5.49 -0.47
N ASP A 62 11.86 5.08 -1.74
CA ASP A 62 11.11 5.80 -2.78
C ASP A 62 10.05 4.95 -3.45
N LEU A 63 9.49 3.98 -2.73
CA LEU A 63 8.36 3.21 -3.23
C LEU A 63 7.29 3.16 -2.14
N LEU A 64 6.19 3.87 -2.34
CA LEU A 64 5.13 4.05 -1.36
C LEU A 64 3.90 3.26 -1.75
N LEU A 65 3.25 2.67 -0.75
CA LEU A 65 1.96 2.00 -0.91
C LEU A 65 0.89 2.82 -0.17
N ILE A 66 -0.17 3.19 -0.89
CA ILE A 66 -1.36 3.78 -0.29
C ILE A 66 -2.42 2.69 -0.20
N TYR A 67 -2.91 2.44 1.01
CA TYR A 67 -3.88 1.39 1.25
C TYR A 67 -4.91 1.81 2.29
N LYS A 68 -5.98 1.04 2.38
CA LYS A 68 -7.03 1.28 3.35
C LYS A 68 -7.52 -0.07 3.88
N ILE A 69 -7.80 -0.14 5.17
CA ILE A 69 -8.41 -1.33 5.78
C ILE A 69 -9.86 -1.01 6.09
N ASP A 70 -10.76 -1.78 5.48
CA ASP A 70 -12.19 -1.67 5.74
C ASP A 70 -12.60 -2.83 6.63
N ILE A 71 -12.80 -2.54 7.91
CA ILE A 71 -13.13 -3.57 8.90
C ILE A 71 -14.51 -4.18 8.61
N ALA A 72 -15.48 -3.35 8.22
CA ALA A 72 -16.85 -3.83 7.95
C ALA A 72 -16.87 -4.84 6.81
N LEU A 73 -16.04 -4.62 5.77
CA LEU A 73 -15.92 -5.52 4.63
C LEU A 73 -14.85 -6.59 4.82
N ASN A 74 -14.07 -6.51 5.89
CA ASN A 74 -12.92 -7.37 6.13
C ASN A 74 -11.95 -7.37 4.93
N GLU A 75 -11.61 -6.18 4.47
CA GLU A 75 -10.91 -5.98 3.20
C GLU A 75 -9.71 -5.07 3.34
N LEU A 76 -8.59 -5.50 2.74
CA LEU A 76 -7.42 -4.66 2.55
C LEU A 76 -7.50 -4.10 1.13
N GLN A 77 -7.68 -2.79 1.02
CA GLN A 77 -7.84 -2.10 -0.26
C GLN A 77 -6.53 -1.47 -0.67
N LEU A 78 -5.99 -1.88 -1.81
CA LEU A 78 -4.74 -1.34 -2.36
C LEU A 78 -5.11 -0.23 -3.32
N VAL A 79 -4.76 1.01 -2.96
CA VAL A 79 -5.24 2.22 -3.65
C VAL A 79 -4.25 2.66 -4.73
N ARG A 80 -2.98 2.86 -4.37
CA ARG A 80 -1.92 3.26 -5.30
C ARG A 80 -0.59 2.70 -4.83
N ILE A 81 0.36 2.53 -5.77
CA ILE A 81 1.75 2.24 -5.45
C ILE A 81 2.66 2.96 -6.44
N GLY A 82 3.72 3.58 -5.96
CA GLY A 82 4.64 4.31 -6.81
C GLY A 82 5.56 5.20 -6.01
N SER A 83 6.35 6.02 -6.71
CA SER A 83 7.23 6.99 -6.07
C SER A 83 6.42 8.15 -5.51
N HIS A 84 7.03 8.93 -4.61
CA HIS A 84 6.38 10.11 -4.03
C HIS A 84 5.92 11.09 -5.14
N SER A 85 6.77 11.34 -6.12
CA SER A 85 6.42 12.26 -7.21
C SER A 85 5.31 11.73 -8.11
N GLN A 86 5.16 10.42 -8.24
CA GLN A 86 4.07 9.82 -9.02
C GLN A 86 2.72 9.93 -8.30
N LEU A 87 2.73 9.80 -6.98
CA LEU A 87 1.50 9.74 -6.19
C LEU A 87 1.03 11.11 -5.70
N PHE A 88 1.95 12.05 -5.51
CA PHE A 88 1.65 13.35 -4.89
C PHE A 88 2.13 14.52 -5.75
N LYS A 89 1.69 14.57 -6.97
CA LYS A 89 2.02 15.67 -7.88
C LYS A 89 1.43 16.99 -7.43
#